data_fabd986984a51ec98a4ed300b9de47f9
#
_entry.id   fabd986984a51ec98a4ed300b9de47f9
#
_cell.length_a   1.000
_cell.length_b   1.000
_cell.length_c   1.000
_cell.angle_alpha   90.00
_cell.angle_beta   90.00
_cell.angle_gamma   90.00
#
_symmetry.space_group_name_H-M   'P 1'
#
loop_
_entity.id
_entity.type
_entity.pdbx_description
1 polymer ?
#
loop_
_entity_poly.entity_id
_entity_poly.type
_entity_poly.pdbx_seq_one_letter_code
_entity_poly.pdbx_strand_id
1 'polypeptide(L)'
;VLLSGSWNLNPWFVQVEQIPMTEIPIGHVGVVISFIGKAHEDVSGVDFKHGDLVNVGHKGVWVKPLYPGKHPLNTRVMRIELVPTTNIVLNWSNRTEEHAYDERLSIITVRSRDGFAFNLEVAQVIHVGALEAPRVISRVGSMQNLVDHVLEPIVGNYFRNAAQMNTVLDFLEARSERQIEAKSHIDKALGMYDVEAIDTLIGAISPPPELMATLTDRKLAEEQRKTYEVQQEAQKMRQQLVRETQMADIQQQVVTNEQGVNIAELQAQALIRQATGDAEATRLRAEGEADSIRARGEAQAAAYKAGAEAIGAQGYTAVQLMQIVGEQGVRVIPDIMVNGGQGGNQGMLEALLGIILNNQMQSLNDGSTPASNNGAHGTTPIEISKPDE
;
A
#
# COMPACT_ATOMS: atom_id res chain seq x y z
N VAL A 1 -4.75 31.44 -70.04
CA VAL A 1 -6.11 31.17 -69.46
C VAL A 1 -6.92 32.47 -69.54
N LEU A 2 -8.09 32.38 -70.16
CA LEU A 2 -9.06 33.50 -70.16
C LEU A 2 -9.90 33.41 -68.89
N LEU A 3 -10.04 34.52 -68.19
CA LEU A 3 -10.94 34.59 -67.01
C LEU A 3 -12.38 34.79 -67.43
N SER A 4 -13.32 34.70 -66.52
CA SER A 4 -14.73 35.00 -66.77
C SER A 4 -14.88 36.37 -67.37
N GLY A 5 -15.64 36.46 -68.45
CA GLY A 5 -15.83 37.69 -69.23
C GLY A 5 -16.30 37.41 -70.67
N SER A 6 -16.48 38.48 -71.45
CA SER A 6 -16.80 38.39 -72.87
C SER A 6 -15.52 38.56 -73.70
N TRP A 7 -15.29 37.58 -74.56
CA TRP A 7 -14.07 37.52 -75.35
C TRP A 7 -14.42 37.37 -76.84
N ASN A 8 -13.82 38.22 -77.66
CA ASN A 8 -13.94 38.06 -79.12
C ASN A 8 -12.89 37.11 -79.61
N LEU A 9 -13.27 35.86 -79.87
CA LEU A 9 -12.38 34.79 -80.34
C LEU A 9 -12.84 34.36 -81.75
N ASN A 10 -11.86 34.12 -82.63
CA ASN A 10 -12.19 33.56 -83.95
C ASN A 10 -12.28 32.03 -83.83
N PRO A 11 -13.44 31.43 -84.02
CA PRO A 11 -13.63 29.97 -83.83
C PRO A 11 -12.89 29.11 -84.83
N TRP A 12 -12.39 29.69 -85.94
CA TRP A 12 -11.60 28.94 -86.94
C TRP A 12 -10.15 28.73 -86.46
N PHE A 13 -9.64 29.51 -85.54
CA PHE A 13 -8.27 29.47 -85.07
C PHE A 13 -8.13 29.02 -83.61
N VAL A 14 -9.23 29.03 -82.80
CA VAL A 14 -9.17 28.76 -81.37
C VAL A 14 -10.28 27.80 -81.00
N GLN A 15 -9.89 26.75 -80.32
CA GLN A 15 -10.81 25.88 -79.58
C GLN A 15 -10.87 26.37 -78.15
N VAL A 16 -12.07 26.64 -77.67
CA VAL A 16 -12.32 27.09 -76.30
C VAL A 16 -12.83 25.93 -75.49
N GLU A 17 -12.12 25.59 -74.44
CA GLU A 17 -12.55 24.56 -73.48
C GLU A 17 -12.73 25.24 -72.12
N GLN A 18 -13.85 24.95 -71.50
CA GLN A 18 -14.12 25.41 -70.13
C GLN A 18 -13.59 24.40 -69.12
N ILE A 19 -12.63 24.82 -68.32
CA ILE A 19 -12.04 24.00 -67.27
C ILE A 19 -12.31 24.65 -65.92
N PRO A 20 -12.51 23.88 -64.84
CA PRO A 20 -12.64 24.43 -63.49
C PRO A 20 -11.31 25.10 -63.06
N MET A 21 -11.40 26.13 -62.24
CA MET A 21 -10.21 26.71 -61.58
C MET A 21 -9.64 25.66 -60.65
N THR A 22 -8.31 25.63 -60.56
CA THR A 22 -7.63 24.80 -59.57
C THR A 22 -7.86 25.39 -58.19
N GLU A 23 -8.46 24.59 -57.30
CA GLU A 23 -8.72 24.95 -55.93
C GLU A 23 -7.63 24.36 -55.02
N ILE A 24 -7.03 25.21 -54.21
CA ILE A 24 -6.08 24.81 -53.17
C ILE A 24 -6.77 24.96 -51.80
N PRO A 25 -6.99 23.87 -51.10
CA PRO A 25 -7.71 23.89 -49.81
C PRO A 25 -6.85 24.56 -48.71
N ILE A 26 -7.50 25.00 -47.66
CA ILE A 26 -6.82 25.51 -46.45
C ILE A 26 -5.96 24.41 -45.87
N GLY A 27 -4.77 24.76 -45.38
CA GLY A 27 -3.79 23.79 -44.85
C GLY A 27 -2.92 23.11 -45.91
N HIS A 28 -3.05 23.51 -47.20
CA HIS A 28 -2.22 23.06 -48.30
C HIS A 28 -1.63 24.21 -49.08
N VAL A 29 -0.53 23.95 -49.78
CA VAL A 29 0.01 24.84 -50.82
C VAL A 29 0.12 24.07 -52.12
N GLY A 30 -0.05 24.77 -53.21
CA GLY A 30 0.14 24.21 -54.55
C GLY A 30 1.53 24.51 -55.09
N VAL A 31 2.29 23.47 -55.38
CA VAL A 31 3.57 23.60 -56.09
C VAL A 31 3.32 23.44 -57.61
N VAL A 32 3.65 24.46 -58.40
CA VAL A 32 3.42 24.44 -59.83
C VAL A 32 4.63 23.87 -60.54
N ILE A 33 4.40 22.84 -61.37
CA ILE A 33 5.35 22.26 -62.28
C ILE A 33 4.91 22.64 -63.68
N SER A 34 5.63 23.58 -64.31
CA SER A 34 5.28 24.06 -65.64
C SER A 34 6.09 23.32 -66.75
N PHE A 35 5.40 22.81 -67.72
CA PHE A 35 5.99 22.13 -68.90
C PHE A 35 6.22 23.08 -70.05
N ILE A 36 5.66 24.31 -70.01
CA ILE A 36 5.79 25.35 -70.98
C ILE A 36 6.30 26.66 -70.37
N GLY A 37 6.80 27.57 -71.19
CA GLY A 37 7.25 28.86 -70.76
C GLY A 37 8.64 29.19 -71.29
N LYS A 38 9.27 30.18 -70.68
CA LYS A 38 10.66 30.54 -70.95
C LYS A 38 11.60 29.37 -70.72
N ALA A 39 12.82 29.46 -71.24
CA ALA A 39 13.84 28.44 -70.99
C ALA A 39 14.06 28.24 -69.50
N HIS A 40 14.43 27.03 -69.13
CA HIS A 40 14.79 26.71 -67.76
C HIS A 40 15.99 27.58 -67.31
N GLU A 41 15.83 28.22 -66.15
CA GLU A 41 16.85 29.01 -65.50
C GLU A 41 16.77 28.75 -64.02
N ASP A 42 17.77 28.07 -63.48
CA ASP A 42 17.79 27.71 -62.06
C ASP A 42 18.05 28.93 -61.21
N VAL A 43 17.17 29.16 -60.22
CA VAL A 43 17.25 30.23 -59.25
C VAL A 43 17.36 29.72 -57.79
N SER A 44 17.57 28.42 -57.62
CA SER A 44 17.58 27.75 -56.31
C SER A 44 18.78 28.11 -55.43
N GLY A 45 19.87 28.59 -56.05
CA GLY A 45 21.10 28.93 -55.33
C GLY A 45 22.09 27.76 -55.20
N VAL A 46 23.35 28.09 -54.86
CA VAL A 46 24.47 27.13 -54.80
C VAL A 46 24.28 26.08 -53.65
N ASP A 47 23.60 26.46 -52.58
CA ASP A 47 23.41 25.62 -51.43
C ASP A 47 22.28 24.57 -51.61
N PHE A 48 21.42 24.78 -52.62
CA PHE A 48 20.34 23.86 -52.92
C PHE A 48 20.81 22.73 -53.85
N LYS A 49 20.95 21.53 -53.29
CA LYS A 49 21.43 20.35 -54.01
C LYS A 49 20.29 19.43 -54.39
N HIS A 50 20.46 18.71 -55.48
CA HIS A 50 19.55 17.65 -55.91
C HIS A 50 18.13 18.09 -56.33
N GLY A 51 17.98 19.35 -56.75
CA GLY A 51 16.75 19.87 -57.29
C GLY A 51 16.96 21.24 -57.91
N ASP A 52 16.08 21.65 -58.83
CA ASP A 52 16.11 22.92 -59.52
C ASP A 52 14.80 23.67 -59.32
N LEU A 53 14.86 24.94 -59.07
CA LEU A 53 13.73 25.84 -58.95
C LEU A 53 13.82 26.94 -59.98
N VAL A 54 12.66 27.30 -60.55
CA VAL A 54 12.61 28.35 -61.55
C VAL A 54 11.65 29.47 -61.19
N ASN A 55 11.82 30.64 -61.74
CA ASN A 55 10.88 31.73 -61.59
C ASN A 55 9.56 31.44 -62.28
N VAL A 56 8.48 32.08 -61.83
CA VAL A 56 7.14 32.01 -62.39
C VAL A 56 7.22 32.36 -63.92
N GLY A 57 6.63 31.48 -64.74
CA GLY A 57 6.62 31.62 -66.21
C GLY A 57 7.76 30.90 -66.94
N HIS A 58 8.70 30.27 -66.22
CA HIS A 58 9.74 29.39 -66.78
C HIS A 58 9.29 27.92 -66.67
N LYS A 59 9.92 27.06 -67.50
CA LYS A 59 9.73 25.61 -67.49
C LYS A 59 10.43 25.01 -66.26
N GLY A 60 9.74 24.24 -65.46
CA GLY A 60 10.27 23.62 -64.23
C GLY A 60 9.36 23.82 -63.04
N VAL A 61 9.87 23.54 -61.84
CA VAL A 61 9.21 23.75 -60.55
C VAL A 61 9.34 25.23 -60.16
N TRP A 62 8.21 25.89 -59.95
CA TRP A 62 8.22 27.28 -59.55
C TRP A 62 8.62 27.45 -58.09
N VAL A 63 9.57 28.40 -57.84
CA VAL A 63 10.01 28.74 -56.49
C VAL A 63 8.90 29.30 -55.65
N LYS A 64 7.87 29.93 -56.22
CA LYS A 64 6.78 30.57 -55.52
C LYS A 64 5.59 29.64 -55.44
N PRO A 65 5.21 29.13 -54.26
CA PRO A 65 4.05 28.28 -54.10
C PRO A 65 2.76 29.11 -54.25
N LEU A 66 1.68 28.41 -54.57
CA LEU A 66 0.33 28.95 -54.58
C LEU A 66 -0.33 28.71 -53.25
N TYR A 67 -0.82 29.78 -52.63
CA TYR A 67 -1.53 29.71 -51.36
C TYR A 67 -3.00 29.30 -51.53
N PRO A 68 -3.71 28.97 -50.45
CA PRO A 68 -5.11 28.55 -50.50
C PRO A 68 -5.99 29.52 -51.28
N GLY A 69 -6.86 28.99 -52.11
CA GLY A 69 -7.74 29.75 -52.98
C GLY A 69 -7.94 29.13 -54.34
N LYS A 70 -8.66 29.84 -55.24
CA LYS A 70 -8.93 29.39 -56.62
C LYS A 70 -7.99 30.11 -57.61
N HIS A 71 -7.25 29.33 -58.33
CA HIS A 71 -6.25 29.79 -59.27
C HIS A 71 -6.57 29.45 -60.72
N PRO A 72 -6.55 30.39 -61.63
CA PRO A 72 -6.86 30.17 -63.02
C PRO A 72 -5.60 29.64 -63.76
N LEU A 73 -5.37 28.34 -63.63
CA LEU A 73 -4.19 27.70 -64.23
C LEU A 73 -4.62 26.75 -65.35
N ASN A 74 -3.74 26.64 -66.36
CA ASN A 74 -3.96 25.64 -67.42
C ASN A 74 -3.37 24.30 -67.04
N THR A 75 -4.20 23.41 -66.54
CA THR A 75 -3.80 22.06 -66.09
C THR A 75 -3.34 21.13 -67.19
N ARG A 76 -3.50 21.49 -68.49
CA ARG A 76 -2.92 20.74 -69.59
C ARG A 76 -1.42 20.93 -69.79
N VAL A 77 -0.91 22.05 -69.30
CA VAL A 77 0.52 22.44 -69.49
C VAL A 77 1.25 22.70 -68.18
N MET A 78 0.50 22.63 -67.10
CA MET A 78 1.02 22.80 -65.73
C MET A 78 0.43 21.72 -64.87
N ARG A 79 1.25 21.06 -64.08
CA ARG A 79 0.87 20.18 -63.01
C ARG A 79 0.94 20.91 -61.68
N ILE A 80 0.00 20.69 -60.80
CA ILE A 80 -0.01 21.26 -59.44
C ILE A 80 0.04 20.11 -58.51
N GLU A 81 1.07 20.11 -57.66
CA GLU A 81 1.22 19.15 -56.60
C GLU A 81 0.75 19.82 -55.32
N LEU A 82 -0.25 19.24 -54.65
CA LEU A 82 -0.74 19.73 -53.36
C LEU A 82 0.14 19.20 -52.24
N VAL A 83 0.69 20.10 -51.46
CA VAL A 83 1.54 19.79 -50.31
C VAL A 83 0.83 20.25 -49.05
N PRO A 84 0.52 19.37 -48.11
CA PRO A 84 -0.03 19.76 -46.82
C PRO A 84 0.98 20.57 -46.02
N THR A 85 0.56 21.71 -45.49
CA THR A 85 1.36 22.58 -44.61
C THR A 85 0.92 22.41 -43.14
N THR A 86 0.09 21.42 -42.86
CA THR A 86 -0.24 20.97 -41.52
C THR A 86 0.64 19.79 -41.14
N ASN A 87 0.72 19.48 -39.88
CA ASN A 87 1.42 18.27 -39.43
C ASN A 87 0.75 17.03 -40.00
N ILE A 88 1.54 16.16 -40.60
CA ILE A 88 1.11 14.89 -41.18
C ILE A 88 1.61 13.78 -40.28
N VAL A 89 0.73 12.90 -39.87
CA VAL A 89 1.09 11.70 -39.13
C VAL A 89 1.10 10.51 -40.10
N LEU A 90 2.23 9.85 -40.21
CA LEU A 90 2.42 8.66 -41.04
C LEU A 90 2.59 7.45 -40.12
N ASN A 91 1.79 6.40 -40.35
CA ASN A 91 1.73 5.25 -39.48
C ASN A 91 2.28 3.99 -40.17
N TRP A 92 3.32 3.41 -39.57
CA TRP A 92 3.78 2.05 -39.88
C TRP A 92 3.04 1.06 -38.96
N SER A 93 1.78 0.80 -39.28
CA SER A 93 0.93 -0.10 -38.47
C SER A 93 0.11 -1.02 -39.36
N ASN A 94 -0.41 -2.08 -38.78
CA ASN A 94 -1.29 -3.02 -39.48
C ASN A 94 -2.77 -2.58 -39.45
N ARG A 95 -3.03 -1.31 -39.19
CA ARG A 95 -4.40 -0.76 -39.14
C ARG A 95 -4.88 -0.47 -40.53
N THR A 96 -6.14 -0.83 -40.78
CA THR A 96 -6.87 -0.59 -42.03
C THR A 96 -7.44 0.84 -42.15
N GLU A 97 -7.00 1.80 -41.32
CA GLU A 97 -7.40 3.20 -41.47
C GLU A 97 -6.58 3.82 -42.59
N GLU A 98 -7.23 4.00 -43.74
CA GLU A 98 -6.64 4.59 -44.93
C GLU A 98 -6.41 6.10 -44.68
N HIS A 99 -5.16 6.47 -44.53
CA HIS A 99 -4.71 7.86 -44.62
C HIS A 99 -4.09 8.09 -45.98
N ALA A 100 -4.24 9.29 -46.56
CA ALA A 100 -3.90 9.61 -47.94
C ALA A 100 -2.45 9.29 -48.36
N TYR A 101 -1.49 9.16 -47.44
CA TYR A 101 -0.06 8.98 -47.75
C TYR A 101 0.55 7.72 -47.16
N ASP A 102 -0.10 7.02 -46.22
CA ASP A 102 0.44 5.85 -45.51
C ASP A 102 -0.13 4.49 -45.92
N GLU A 103 -0.96 4.45 -46.98
CA GLU A 103 -1.57 3.19 -47.49
C GLU A 103 -0.54 2.10 -47.81
N ARG A 104 0.68 2.49 -48.21
CA ARG A 104 1.74 1.55 -48.58
C ARG A 104 2.69 1.22 -47.43
N LEU A 105 2.57 1.92 -46.34
CA LEU A 105 3.39 1.67 -45.19
C LEU A 105 2.89 0.46 -44.40
N SER A 106 3.79 -0.42 -44.03
CA SER A 106 3.48 -1.63 -43.28
C SER A 106 4.26 -1.64 -41.96
N ILE A 107 3.81 -2.47 -41.05
CA ILE A 107 4.48 -2.68 -39.79
C ILE A 107 5.96 -3.03 -40.00
N ILE A 108 6.85 -2.45 -39.22
CA ILE A 108 8.29 -2.64 -39.34
C ILE A 108 8.67 -3.93 -38.61
N THR A 109 9.10 -4.95 -39.36
CA THR A 109 9.68 -6.16 -38.79
C THR A 109 11.17 -5.95 -38.59
N VAL A 110 11.64 -6.11 -37.36
CA VAL A 110 13.03 -5.95 -36.97
C VAL A 110 13.57 -7.21 -36.29
N ARG A 111 14.90 -7.35 -36.25
CA ARG A 111 15.56 -8.45 -35.55
C ARG A 111 16.50 -7.90 -34.50
N SER A 112 16.34 -8.37 -33.27
CA SER A 112 17.18 -7.97 -32.14
C SER A 112 18.58 -8.62 -32.19
N ARG A 113 19.47 -8.14 -31.31
CA ARG A 113 20.83 -8.67 -31.15
C ARG A 113 20.83 -10.14 -30.74
N ASP A 114 19.85 -10.56 -29.96
CA ASP A 114 19.65 -11.95 -29.50
C ASP A 114 18.96 -12.85 -30.54
N GLY A 115 18.71 -12.32 -31.75
CA GLY A 115 18.23 -13.08 -32.90
C GLY A 115 16.73 -13.18 -33.04
N PHE A 116 15.94 -12.65 -32.14
CA PHE A 116 14.48 -12.66 -32.19
C PHE A 116 13.95 -11.63 -33.20
N ALA A 117 13.02 -12.06 -34.02
CA ALA A 117 12.27 -11.15 -34.90
C ALA A 117 11.02 -10.65 -34.15
N PHE A 118 10.78 -9.36 -34.22
CA PHE A 118 9.57 -8.76 -33.62
C PHE A 118 9.02 -7.63 -34.49
N ASN A 119 7.76 -7.33 -34.32
CA ASN A 119 7.07 -6.29 -35.04
C ASN A 119 7.00 -5.02 -34.21
N LEU A 120 7.24 -3.90 -34.88
CA LEU A 120 7.28 -2.57 -34.31
C LEU A 120 6.31 -1.67 -35.07
N GLU A 121 5.36 -1.08 -34.36
CA GLU A 121 4.53 0.01 -34.88
C GLU A 121 5.22 1.35 -34.61
N VAL A 122 5.27 2.20 -35.62
CA VAL A 122 5.88 3.53 -35.55
C VAL A 122 4.90 4.54 -36.14
N ALA A 123 4.81 5.70 -35.51
CA ALA A 123 4.14 6.87 -36.09
C ALA A 123 5.15 8.01 -36.17
N GLN A 124 5.33 8.56 -37.36
CA GLN A 124 6.19 9.68 -37.62
C GLN A 124 5.37 10.91 -37.94
N VAL A 125 5.56 11.98 -37.20
CA VAL A 125 4.95 13.28 -37.46
C VAL A 125 5.94 14.13 -38.24
N ILE A 126 5.54 14.59 -39.42
CA ILE A 126 6.34 15.49 -40.27
C ILE A 126 5.60 16.79 -40.53
N HIS A 127 6.38 17.80 -40.83
CA HIS A 127 5.89 19.11 -41.26
C HIS A 127 6.68 19.58 -42.50
N VAL A 128 5.95 20.15 -43.48
CA VAL A 128 6.54 20.80 -44.64
C VAL A 128 6.06 22.24 -44.66
N GLY A 129 6.99 23.18 -44.51
CA GLY A 129 6.65 24.59 -44.57
C GLY A 129 6.21 25.04 -45.97
N ALA A 130 5.38 26.07 -46.02
CA ALA A 130 4.81 26.55 -47.28
C ALA A 130 5.86 27.02 -48.30
N LEU A 131 6.95 27.61 -47.81
CA LEU A 131 8.06 28.10 -48.65
C LEU A 131 9.03 26.97 -49.01
N GLU A 132 9.12 25.94 -48.21
CA GLU A 132 9.95 24.75 -48.41
C GLU A 132 9.30 23.73 -49.38
N ALA A 133 7.98 23.77 -49.51
CA ALA A 133 7.23 22.83 -50.35
C ALA A 133 7.73 22.74 -51.80
N PRO A 134 8.04 23.84 -52.51
CA PRO A 134 8.66 23.76 -53.84
C PRO A 134 10.02 23.07 -53.88
N ARG A 135 10.83 23.27 -52.80
CA ARG A 135 12.15 22.65 -52.67
C ARG A 135 12.03 21.14 -52.44
N VAL A 136 11.09 20.73 -51.62
CA VAL A 136 10.77 19.30 -51.40
C VAL A 136 10.34 18.65 -52.72
N ILE A 137 9.33 19.23 -53.40
CA ILE A 137 8.78 18.66 -54.64
C ILE A 137 9.82 18.63 -55.77
N SER A 138 10.67 19.62 -55.86
CA SER A 138 11.71 19.61 -56.90
C SER A 138 12.71 18.45 -56.72
N ARG A 139 12.95 17.98 -55.50
CA ARG A 139 13.85 16.86 -55.19
C ARG A 139 13.18 15.50 -55.36
N VAL A 140 11.91 15.36 -54.90
CA VAL A 140 11.25 14.06 -54.80
C VAL A 140 10.10 13.88 -55.78
N GLY A 141 9.64 14.95 -56.40
CA GLY A 141 8.60 14.92 -57.44
C GLY A 141 7.15 14.92 -56.92
N SER A 142 6.86 14.28 -55.80
CA SER A 142 5.52 14.24 -55.16
C SER A 142 5.62 13.93 -53.68
N MET A 143 4.59 14.25 -52.92
CA MET A 143 4.50 13.88 -51.49
C MET A 143 4.50 12.37 -51.28
N GLN A 144 3.84 11.60 -52.12
CA GLN A 144 3.86 10.14 -52.07
C GLN A 144 5.28 9.58 -52.23
N ASN A 145 6.04 10.11 -53.16
CA ASN A 145 7.45 9.71 -53.37
C ASN A 145 8.33 10.07 -52.14
N LEU A 146 8.03 11.17 -51.45
CA LEU A 146 8.70 11.52 -50.22
C LEU A 146 8.49 10.43 -49.16
N VAL A 147 7.26 9.94 -49.02
CA VAL A 147 6.93 8.91 -48.05
C VAL A 147 7.56 7.58 -48.47
N ASP A 148 7.34 7.13 -49.72
CA ASP A 148 7.72 5.77 -50.18
C ASP A 148 9.26 5.62 -50.35
N HIS A 149 9.96 6.67 -50.86
CA HIS A 149 11.36 6.56 -51.25
C HIS A 149 12.34 7.26 -50.30
N VAL A 150 11.86 8.12 -49.38
CA VAL A 150 12.73 8.84 -48.45
C VAL A 150 12.41 8.43 -47.00
N LEU A 151 11.17 8.61 -46.57
CA LEU A 151 10.77 8.35 -45.20
C LEU A 151 10.80 6.89 -44.83
N GLU A 152 10.16 6.00 -45.64
CA GLU A 152 10.13 4.58 -45.34
C GLU A 152 11.53 3.97 -45.17
N PRO A 153 12.50 4.20 -46.07
CA PRO A 153 13.86 3.69 -45.89
C PRO A 153 14.58 4.30 -44.68
N ILE A 154 14.43 5.60 -44.42
CA ILE A 154 15.10 6.27 -43.28
C ILE A 154 14.58 5.69 -41.96
N VAL A 155 13.27 5.67 -41.76
CA VAL A 155 12.61 5.17 -40.55
C VAL A 155 12.89 3.68 -40.38
N GLY A 156 12.62 2.89 -41.43
CA GLY A 156 12.82 1.45 -41.39
C GLY A 156 14.26 1.03 -41.10
N ASN A 157 15.26 1.67 -41.74
CA ASN A 157 16.68 1.36 -41.50
C ASN A 157 17.11 1.78 -40.09
N TYR A 158 16.66 2.94 -39.62
CA TYR A 158 16.97 3.37 -38.25
C TYR A 158 16.52 2.29 -37.23
N PHE A 159 15.25 1.88 -37.28
CA PHE A 159 14.73 0.90 -36.33
C PHE A 159 15.34 -0.49 -36.49
N ARG A 160 15.65 -0.93 -37.74
CA ARG A 160 16.38 -2.19 -37.95
C ARG A 160 17.77 -2.16 -37.32
N ASN A 161 18.50 -1.06 -37.49
CA ASN A 161 19.83 -0.88 -36.88
C ASN A 161 19.75 -0.77 -35.37
N ALA A 162 18.82 0.01 -34.84
CA ALA A 162 18.60 0.15 -33.39
C ALA A 162 18.25 -1.18 -32.73
N ALA A 163 17.42 -2.00 -33.38
CA ALA A 163 17.06 -3.33 -32.89
C ALA A 163 18.25 -4.30 -32.86
N GLN A 164 19.14 -4.26 -33.90
CA GLN A 164 20.32 -5.12 -33.94
C GLN A 164 21.34 -4.82 -32.83
N MET A 165 21.34 -3.64 -32.27
CA MET A 165 22.23 -3.26 -31.16
C MET A 165 21.70 -3.65 -29.78
N ASN A 166 20.42 -3.93 -29.66
CA ASN A 166 19.73 -4.15 -28.39
C ASN A 166 19.05 -5.51 -28.34
N THR A 167 18.84 -6.05 -27.13
CA THR A 167 17.94 -7.18 -26.93
C THR A 167 16.48 -6.73 -27.03
N VAL A 168 15.56 -7.66 -27.18
CA VAL A 168 14.12 -7.32 -27.21
C VAL A 168 13.70 -6.64 -25.92
N LEU A 169 14.22 -7.08 -24.79
CA LEU A 169 13.94 -6.47 -23.46
C LEU A 169 14.45 -5.06 -23.34
N ASP A 170 15.75 -4.86 -23.68
CA ASP A 170 16.35 -3.52 -23.65
C ASP A 170 15.59 -2.54 -24.53
N PHE A 171 15.07 -3.03 -25.66
CA PHE A 171 14.26 -2.22 -26.57
C PHE A 171 12.90 -1.85 -25.98
N LEU A 172 12.28 -2.76 -25.24
CA LEU A 172 11.01 -2.52 -24.53
C LEU A 172 11.17 -1.55 -23.35
N GLU A 173 12.22 -1.73 -22.55
CA GLU A 173 12.47 -0.94 -21.35
C GLU A 173 12.94 0.48 -21.70
N ALA A 174 13.83 0.63 -22.69
CA ALA A 174 14.38 1.90 -23.11
C ALA A 174 13.58 2.61 -24.21
N ARG A 175 12.27 2.32 -24.34
CA ARG A 175 11.40 2.85 -25.40
C ARG A 175 11.50 4.38 -25.54
N SER A 176 11.47 5.11 -24.44
CA SER A 176 11.51 6.58 -24.46
C SER A 176 12.85 7.12 -24.95
N GLU A 177 13.96 6.49 -24.61
CA GLU A 177 15.29 6.87 -25.10
C GLU A 177 15.41 6.61 -26.60
N ARG A 178 14.95 5.45 -27.06
CA ARG A 178 14.93 5.10 -28.49
C ARG A 178 14.08 6.07 -29.30
N GLN A 179 12.98 6.56 -28.74
CA GLN A 179 12.11 7.55 -29.38
C GLN A 179 12.84 8.88 -29.59
N ILE A 180 13.57 9.36 -28.58
CA ILE A 180 14.36 10.60 -28.66
C ILE A 180 15.51 10.47 -29.67
N GLU A 181 16.23 9.34 -29.63
CA GLU A 181 17.31 9.05 -30.59
C GLU A 181 16.77 8.95 -32.02
N ALA A 182 15.64 8.25 -32.20
CA ALA A 182 14.97 8.13 -33.49
C ALA A 182 14.63 9.51 -34.05
N LYS A 183 13.96 10.34 -33.27
CA LYS A 183 13.61 11.71 -33.65
C LYS A 183 14.84 12.48 -34.12
N SER A 184 15.92 12.49 -33.34
CA SER A 184 17.15 13.22 -33.68
C SER A 184 17.80 12.72 -34.97
N HIS A 185 17.81 11.39 -35.18
CA HIS A 185 18.41 10.81 -36.37
C HIS A 185 17.56 11.09 -37.63
N ILE A 186 16.23 10.92 -37.51
CA ILE A 186 15.29 11.11 -38.59
C ILE A 186 15.25 12.61 -38.99
N ASP A 187 15.22 13.50 -38.02
CA ASP A 187 15.22 14.94 -38.25
C ASP A 187 16.45 15.40 -39.03
N LYS A 188 17.64 14.94 -38.67
CA LYS A 188 18.86 15.21 -39.43
C LYS A 188 18.81 14.70 -40.85
N ALA A 189 18.24 13.50 -41.05
CA ALA A 189 18.12 12.91 -42.37
C ALA A 189 17.08 13.65 -43.23
N LEU A 190 15.94 14.02 -42.67
CA LEU A 190 14.88 14.76 -43.35
C LEU A 190 15.23 16.23 -43.59
N GLY A 191 16.04 16.83 -42.75
CA GLY A 191 16.55 18.21 -42.95
C GLY A 191 17.29 18.41 -44.28
N MET A 192 17.92 17.35 -44.83
CA MET A 192 18.51 17.40 -46.16
C MET A 192 17.48 17.55 -47.29
N TYR A 193 16.22 17.22 -47.00
CA TYR A 193 15.11 17.34 -47.94
C TYR A 193 14.18 18.52 -47.65
N ASP A 194 14.58 19.42 -46.75
CA ASP A 194 13.77 20.56 -46.27
C ASP A 194 12.42 20.14 -45.63
N VAL A 195 12.42 18.98 -44.96
CA VAL A 195 11.29 18.44 -44.22
C VAL A 195 11.65 18.36 -42.73
N GLU A 196 10.75 18.81 -41.86
CA GLU A 196 10.96 18.81 -40.42
C GLU A 196 10.30 17.56 -39.79
N ALA A 197 11.04 16.81 -38.98
CA ALA A 197 10.50 15.73 -38.15
C ALA A 197 10.06 16.28 -36.79
N ILE A 198 8.77 16.50 -36.64
CA ILE A 198 8.18 17.04 -35.41
C ILE A 198 8.33 16.05 -34.25
N ASP A 199 7.89 14.80 -34.46
CA ASP A 199 8.01 13.77 -33.46
C ASP A 199 8.02 12.38 -34.08
N THR A 200 8.67 11.44 -33.37
CA THR A 200 8.71 10.02 -33.69
C THR A 200 8.13 9.24 -32.54
N LEU A 201 7.03 8.56 -32.75
CA LEU A 201 6.32 7.80 -31.73
C LEU A 201 6.48 6.30 -31.99
N ILE A 202 6.89 5.56 -30.98
CA ILE A 202 6.94 4.11 -31.02
C ILE A 202 5.60 3.59 -30.50
N GLY A 203 4.84 2.88 -31.30
CA GLY A 203 3.54 2.28 -30.97
C GLY A 203 3.68 0.94 -30.23
N ALA A 204 2.88 -0.04 -30.62
CA ALA A 204 2.96 -1.37 -30.06
C ALA A 204 4.24 -2.08 -30.51
N ILE A 205 4.87 -2.76 -29.56
CA ILE A 205 5.99 -3.67 -29.82
C ILE A 205 5.46 -5.07 -29.58
N SER A 206 5.47 -5.90 -30.62
CA SER A 206 4.92 -7.27 -30.57
C SER A 206 6.06 -8.29 -30.62
N PRO A 207 6.61 -8.67 -29.47
CA PRO A 207 7.66 -9.68 -29.40
C PRO A 207 7.10 -11.07 -29.71
N PRO A 208 7.95 -12.06 -30.05
CA PRO A 208 7.54 -13.45 -30.27
C PRO A 208 6.88 -14.03 -29.01
N PRO A 209 5.79 -14.81 -29.15
CA PRO A 209 5.06 -15.36 -28.02
C PRO A 209 5.92 -16.29 -27.14
N GLU A 210 6.86 -17.02 -27.75
CA GLU A 210 7.79 -17.90 -27.03
C GLU A 210 8.70 -17.13 -26.07
N LEU A 211 9.18 -15.96 -26.51
CA LEU A 211 9.99 -15.08 -25.67
C LEU A 211 9.16 -14.53 -24.51
N MET A 212 7.92 -14.09 -24.82
CA MET A 212 7.02 -13.56 -23.78
C MET A 212 6.64 -14.61 -22.73
N ALA A 213 6.42 -15.86 -23.13
CA ALA A 213 6.19 -16.96 -22.20
C ALA A 213 7.39 -17.15 -21.26
N THR A 214 8.60 -17.25 -21.83
CA THR A 214 9.83 -17.41 -21.05
C THR A 214 10.09 -16.24 -20.09
N LEU A 215 9.83 -15.03 -20.55
CA LEU A 215 9.99 -13.82 -19.72
C LEU A 215 8.95 -13.76 -18.60
N THR A 216 7.71 -14.15 -18.89
CA THR A 216 6.64 -14.23 -17.89
C THR A 216 7.01 -15.24 -16.80
N ASP A 217 7.49 -16.44 -17.21
CA ASP A 217 7.91 -17.48 -16.28
C ASP A 217 9.09 -17.01 -15.40
N ARG A 218 10.08 -16.37 -16.04
CA ARG A 218 11.22 -15.80 -15.29
C ARG A 218 10.79 -14.72 -14.32
N LYS A 219 9.91 -13.80 -14.75
CA LYS A 219 9.37 -12.74 -13.90
C LYS A 219 8.56 -13.31 -12.74
N LEU A 220 7.72 -14.31 -13.02
CA LEU A 220 6.95 -15.02 -12.01
C LEU A 220 7.87 -15.71 -10.98
N ALA A 221 8.93 -16.39 -11.44
CA ALA A 221 9.90 -17.02 -10.55
C ALA A 221 10.65 -15.99 -9.69
N GLU A 222 10.99 -14.81 -10.26
CA GLU A 222 11.64 -13.72 -9.54
C GLU A 222 10.70 -13.13 -8.47
N GLU A 223 9.44 -12.89 -8.80
CA GLU A 223 8.44 -12.38 -7.85
C GLU A 223 8.13 -13.42 -6.76
N GLN A 224 8.09 -14.71 -7.11
CA GLN A 224 7.96 -15.77 -6.12
C GLN A 224 9.16 -15.78 -5.16
N ARG A 225 10.39 -15.63 -5.67
CA ARG A 225 11.58 -15.54 -4.82
C ARG A 225 11.50 -14.36 -3.86
N LYS A 226 11.13 -13.17 -4.34
CA LYS A 226 10.92 -12.00 -3.47
C LYS A 226 9.85 -12.25 -2.41
N THR A 227 8.75 -12.90 -2.81
CA THR A 227 7.67 -13.26 -1.88
C THR A 227 8.18 -14.21 -0.79
N TYR A 228 8.98 -15.22 -1.15
CA TYR A 228 9.58 -16.13 -0.16
C TYR A 228 10.59 -15.42 0.76
N GLU A 229 11.39 -14.50 0.25
CA GLU A 229 12.32 -13.68 1.04
C GLU A 229 11.54 -12.84 2.07
N VAL A 230 10.48 -12.15 1.65
CA VAL A 230 9.60 -11.37 2.54
C VAL A 230 8.90 -12.26 3.58
N GLN A 231 8.41 -13.44 3.17
CA GLN A 231 7.80 -14.40 4.10
C GLN A 231 8.81 -14.92 5.13
N GLN A 232 10.04 -15.21 4.70
CA GLN A 232 11.11 -15.66 5.60
C GLN A 232 11.47 -14.56 6.61
N GLU A 233 11.55 -13.32 6.17
CA GLU A 233 11.80 -12.17 7.04
C GLU A 233 10.66 -11.94 8.04
N ALA A 234 9.42 -12.04 7.56
CA ALA A 234 8.24 -11.97 8.43
C ALA A 234 8.21 -13.08 9.48
N GLN A 235 8.62 -14.32 9.10
CA GLN A 235 8.73 -15.43 10.05
C GLN A 235 9.85 -15.19 11.09
N LYS A 236 11.01 -14.66 10.67
CA LYS A 236 12.08 -14.29 11.60
C LYS A 236 11.61 -13.23 12.59
N MET A 237 10.92 -12.21 12.10
CA MET A 237 10.34 -11.16 12.96
C MET A 237 9.31 -11.72 13.94
N ARG A 238 8.44 -12.63 13.48
CA ARG A 238 7.49 -13.32 14.38
C ARG A 238 8.20 -14.13 15.46
N GLN A 239 9.25 -14.87 15.09
CA GLN A 239 10.04 -15.63 16.06
C GLN A 239 10.73 -14.71 17.08
N GLN A 240 11.26 -13.56 16.65
CA GLN A 240 11.84 -12.57 17.54
C GLN A 240 10.79 -12.01 18.50
N LEU A 241 9.62 -11.63 17.98
CA LEU A 241 8.51 -11.14 18.79
C LEU A 241 8.07 -12.17 19.85
N VAL A 242 7.95 -13.44 19.44
CA VAL A 242 7.59 -14.54 20.38
C VAL A 242 8.67 -14.70 21.45
N ARG A 243 9.94 -14.61 21.10
CA ARG A 243 11.04 -14.67 22.08
C ARG A 243 11.00 -13.49 23.05
N GLU A 244 10.78 -12.29 22.55
CA GLU A 244 10.71 -11.08 23.38
C GLU A 244 9.48 -11.11 24.32
N THR A 245 8.32 -11.56 23.81
CA THR A 245 7.14 -11.74 24.66
C THR A 245 7.35 -12.80 25.73
N GLN A 246 7.94 -13.94 25.38
CA GLN A 246 8.27 -14.97 26.37
C GLN A 246 9.28 -14.50 27.40
N MET A 247 10.29 -13.75 26.99
CA MET A 247 11.25 -13.13 27.92
C MET A 247 10.55 -12.12 28.85
N ALA A 248 9.66 -11.29 28.32
CA ALA A 248 8.89 -10.34 29.11
C ALA A 248 7.96 -11.05 30.12
N ASP A 249 7.29 -12.12 29.70
CA ASP A 249 6.43 -12.95 30.56
C ASP A 249 7.25 -13.61 31.69
N ILE A 250 8.41 -14.16 31.37
CA ILE A 250 9.32 -14.74 32.37
C ILE A 250 9.78 -13.66 33.36
N GLN A 251 10.18 -12.48 32.87
CA GLN A 251 10.58 -11.37 33.76
C GLN A 251 9.43 -10.95 34.67
N GLN A 252 8.22 -10.86 34.13
CA GLN A 252 7.05 -10.53 34.93
C GLN A 252 6.78 -11.60 36.01
N GLN A 253 6.91 -12.89 35.67
CA GLN A 253 6.78 -13.97 36.65
C GLN A 253 7.86 -13.90 37.72
N VAL A 254 9.12 -13.64 37.35
CA VAL A 254 10.22 -13.49 38.32
C VAL A 254 9.92 -12.35 39.27
N VAL A 255 9.56 -11.17 38.77
CA VAL A 255 9.21 -10.01 39.60
C VAL A 255 8.02 -10.32 40.52
N THR A 256 6.99 -11.00 40.00
CA THR A 256 5.82 -11.37 40.81
C THR A 256 6.20 -12.37 41.91
N ASN A 257 7.06 -13.34 41.61
CA ASN A 257 7.54 -14.31 42.59
C ASN A 257 8.45 -13.65 43.65
N GLU A 258 9.36 -12.74 43.26
CA GLU A 258 10.20 -11.99 44.19
C GLU A 258 9.34 -11.10 45.11
N GLN A 259 8.34 -10.41 44.57
CA GLN A 259 7.38 -9.67 45.37
C GLN A 259 6.59 -10.55 46.31
N GLY A 260 6.17 -11.73 45.85
CA GLY A 260 5.51 -12.75 46.68
C GLY A 260 6.36 -13.20 47.87
N VAL A 261 7.64 -13.48 47.62
CA VAL A 261 8.60 -13.87 48.65
C VAL A 261 8.81 -12.72 49.65
N ASN A 262 8.99 -11.48 49.17
CA ASN A 262 9.13 -10.31 50.04
C ASN A 262 7.87 -10.07 50.90
N ILE A 263 6.70 -10.22 50.35
CA ILE A 263 5.43 -10.09 51.08
C ILE A 263 5.32 -11.19 52.15
N ALA A 264 5.65 -12.44 51.80
CA ALA A 264 5.63 -13.56 52.75
C ALA A 264 6.62 -13.35 53.90
N GLU A 265 7.82 -12.83 53.58
CA GLU A 265 8.82 -12.51 54.62
C GLU A 265 8.37 -11.39 55.55
N LEU A 266 7.81 -10.32 54.99
CA LEU A 266 7.22 -9.22 55.77
C LEU A 266 6.04 -9.69 56.63
N GLN A 267 5.19 -10.56 56.10
CA GLN A 267 4.10 -11.16 56.88
C GLN A 267 4.61 -12.03 58.01
N ALA A 268 5.61 -12.87 57.77
CA ALA A 268 6.24 -13.69 58.80
C ALA A 268 6.88 -12.82 59.90
N GLN A 269 7.59 -11.73 59.52
CA GLN A 269 8.14 -10.79 60.46
C GLN A 269 7.06 -10.05 61.27
N ALA A 270 5.96 -9.68 60.65
CA ALA A 270 4.82 -9.05 61.30
C ALA A 270 4.18 -10.00 62.34
N LEU A 271 4.02 -11.27 61.97
CA LEU A 271 3.45 -12.29 62.87
C LEU A 271 4.34 -12.57 64.06
N ILE A 272 5.67 -12.62 63.83
CA ILE A 272 6.66 -12.76 64.92
C ILE A 272 6.61 -11.55 65.87
N ARG A 273 6.53 -10.31 65.33
CA ARG A 273 6.42 -9.10 66.13
C ARG A 273 5.13 -9.03 66.89
N GLN A 274 4.03 -9.48 66.30
CA GLN A 274 2.75 -9.55 66.98
C GLN A 274 2.78 -10.57 68.13
N ALA A 275 3.30 -11.79 67.84
CA ALA A 275 3.42 -12.84 68.89
C ALA A 275 4.33 -12.41 70.04
N THR A 276 5.46 -11.75 69.72
CA THR A 276 6.35 -11.21 70.80
C THR A 276 5.68 -10.11 71.61
N GLY A 277 4.94 -9.22 70.93
CA GLY A 277 4.17 -8.18 71.58
C GLY A 277 3.06 -8.72 72.48
N ASP A 278 2.34 -9.72 72.00
CA ASP A 278 1.28 -10.38 72.83
C ASP A 278 1.86 -11.13 74.02
N ALA A 279 2.98 -11.83 73.83
CA ALA A 279 3.70 -12.47 74.94
C ALA A 279 4.19 -11.48 75.99
N GLU A 280 4.75 -10.34 75.54
CA GLU A 280 5.22 -9.28 76.43
C GLU A 280 4.05 -8.60 77.14
N ALA A 281 2.97 -8.33 76.44
CA ALA A 281 1.74 -7.78 77.03
C ALA A 281 1.16 -8.72 78.11
N THR A 282 1.16 -10.03 77.82
CA THR A 282 0.66 -11.06 78.77
C THR A 282 1.55 -11.13 80.00
N ARG A 283 2.89 -11.06 79.83
CA ARG A 283 3.86 -11.05 80.93
C ARG A 283 3.67 -9.81 81.81
N LEU A 284 3.56 -8.63 81.21
CA LEU A 284 3.36 -7.38 81.94
C LEU A 284 2.02 -7.36 82.70
N ARG A 285 0.96 -7.93 82.15
CA ARG A 285 -0.34 -8.11 82.85
C ARG A 285 -0.19 -9.03 84.04
N ALA A 286 0.48 -10.19 83.83
CA ALA A 286 0.69 -11.12 84.94
C ALA A 286 1.57 -10.55 86.05
N GLU A 287 2.60 -9.78 85.75
CA GLU A 287 3.41 -9.06 86.74
C GLU A 287 2.59 -8.01 87.48
N GLY A 288 1.79 -7.22 86.75
CA GLY A 288 0.89 -6.26 87.33
C GLY A 288 -0.18 -6.86 88.28
N GLU A 289 -0.76 -8.03 87.83
CA GLU A 289 -1.68 -8.75 88.71
C GLU A 289 -0.99 -9.34 89.95
N ALA A 290 0.21 -9.92 89.81
CA ALA A 290 0.98 -10.43 90.92
C ALA A 290 1.31 -9.33 91.91
N ASP A 291 1.76 -8.14 91.46
CA ASP A 291 2.00 -7.01 92.33
C ASP A 291 0.73 -6.46 92.99
N SER A 292 -0.42 -6.48 92.23
CA SER A 292 -1.69 -6.09 92.81
C SER A 292 -2.13 -7.06 93.93
N ILE A 293 -1.99 -8.39 93.68
CA ILE A 293 -2.29 -9.40 94.71
C ILE A 293 -1.39 -9.25 95.91
N ARG A 294 -0.09 -9.02 95.68
CA ARG A 294 0.87 -8.81 96.77
C ARG A 294 0.50 -7.57 97.58
N ALA A 295 0.26 -6.43 96.95
CA ALA A 295 -0.15 -5.22 97.61
C ALA A 295 -1.48 -5.36 98.39
N ARG A 296 -2.46 -6.05 97.78
CA ARG A 296 -3.71 -6.37 98.53
C ARG A 296 -3.47 -7.28 99.69
N GLY A 297 -2.61 -8.31 99.58
CA GLY A 297 -2.24 -9.21 100.63
C GLY A 297 -1.55 -8.49 101.80
N GLU A 298 -0.62 -7.62 101.48
CA GLU A 298 0.06 -6.80 102.48
C GLU A 298 -0.90 -5.83 103.21
N ALA A 299 -1.78 -5.19 102.44
CA ALA A 299 -2.80 -4.30 103.02
C ALA A 299 -3.78 -5.08 103.88
N GLN A 300 -4.22 -6.28 103.46
CA GLN A 300 -5.06 -7.15 104.25
C GLN A 300 -4.33 -7.65 105.50
N ALA A 301 -3.07 -8.06 105.41
CA ALA A 301 -2.29 -8.50 106.56
C ALA A 301 -2.08 -7.37 107.57
N ALA A 302 -1.84 -6.15 107.12
CA ALA A 302 -1.78 -4.97 107.94
C ALA A 302 -3.09 -4.65 108.64
N ALA A 303 -4.22 -4.75 107.91
CA ALA A 303 -5.60 -4.63 108.44
C ALA A 303 -5.92 -5.70 109.49
N TYR A 304 -5.51 -6.97 109.26
CA TYR A 304 -5.68 -8.04 110.19
C TYR A 304 -4.87 -7.83 111.48
N LYS A 305 -3.63 -7.38 111.32
CA LYS A 305 -2.78 -7.10 112.42
C LYS A 305 -3.32 -5.94 113.29
N ALA A 306 -3.74 -4.84 112.68
CA ALA A 306 -4.37 -3.71 113.32
C ALA A 306 -5.68 -4.08 114.03
N GLY A 307 -6.51 -4.93 113.39
CA GLY A 307 -7.74 -5.41 113.98
C GLY A 307 -7.53 -6.35 115.15
N ALA A 308 -6.54 -7.24 115.15
CA ALA A 308 -6.15 -8.11 116.25
C ALA A 308 -5.53 -7.37 117.43
N GLU A 309 -4.81 -6.27 117.17
CA GLU A 309 -4.27 -5.43 118.19
C GLU A 309 -5.33 -4.58 118.94
N ALA A 310 -6.44 -4.20 118.21
CA ALA A 310 -7.47 -3.31 118.80
C ALA A 310 -8.51 -4.06 119.66
N ILE A 311 -8.92 -5.32 119.33
CA ILE A 311 -9.98 -6.06 119.98
C ILE A 311 -9.57 -7.44 120.52
N GLY A 312 -8.34 -7.82 120.43
CA GLY A 312 -7.82 -9.13 120.82
C GLY A 312 -8.09 -10.20 119.74
N ALA A 313 -7.20 -11.22 119.69
CA ALA A 313 -7.23 -12.21 118.62
C ALA A 313 -8.53 -13.04 118.54
N GLN A 314 -9.15 -13.34 119.71
CA GLN A 314 -10.41 -14.09 119.80
C GLN A 314 -11.65 -13.26 119.40
N GLY A 315 -11.65 -11.96 119.71
CA GLY A 315 -12.69 -11.01 119.34
C GLY A 315 -12.77 -10.73 117.84
N TYR A 316 -11.59 -10.58 117.26
CA TYR A 316 -11.53 -10.33 115.79
C TYR A 316 -11.91 -11.52 114.93
N THR A 317 -11.54 -12.74 115.33
CA THR A 317 -11.99 -13.98 114.59
C THR A 317 -13.50 -14.17 114.65
N ALA A 318 -14.17 -13.82 115.78
CA ALA A 318 -15.62 -13.90 115.92
C ALA A 318 -16.34 -12.88 115.00
N VAL A 319 -15.84 -11.64 114.88
CA VAL A 319 -16.39 -10.60 113.97
C VAL A 319 -16.19 -10.99 112.51
N GLN A 320 -15.01 -11.52 112.16
CA GLN A 320 -14.76 -12.01 110.80
C GLN A 320 -15.58 -13.17 110.42
N LEU A 321 -15.84 -14.16 111.35
CA LEU A 321 -16.74 -15.28 111.05
C LEU A 321 -18.16 -14.80 110.88
N MET A 322 -18.67 -13.87 111.63
CA MET A 322 -20.00 -13.29 111.45
C MET A 322 -20.10 -12.51 110.16
N GLN A 323 -19.05 -11.80 109.73
CA GLN A 323 -19.00 -11.04 108.47
C GLN A 323 -19.07 -12.01 107.28
N ILE A 324 -18.34 -13.13 107.24
CA ILE A 324 -18.29 -14.08 106.22
C ILE A 324 -19.65 -14.79 106.10
N VAL A 325 -20.32 -15.14 107.25
CA VAL A 325 -21.65 -15.72 107.20
C VAL A 325 -22.69 -14.74 106.70
N GLY A 326 -22.58 -13.47 107.03
CA GLY A 326 -23.44 -12.37 106.55
C GLY A 326 -23.27 -12.06 105.02
N GLU A 327 -22.05 -12.00 104.54
CA GLU A 327 -21.75 -11.67 103.10
C GLU A 327 -22.03 -12.85 102.13
N GLN A 328 -21.82 -14.07 102.59
CA GLN A 328 -22.01 -15.26 101.75
C GLN A 328 -23.36 -15.95 101.90
N GLY A 329 -24.28 -15.47 102.70
CA GLY A 329 -25.66 -15.99 102.79
C GLY A 329 -25.75 -17.49 103.02
N VAL A 330 -24.85 -18.05 103.84
CA VAL A 330 -24.84 -19.52 104.10
C VAL A 330 -26.04 -19.88 104.92
N ARG A 331 -27.01 -20.55 104.31
CA ARG A 331 -28.16 -21.19 104.95
C ARG A 331 -27.70 -22.43 105.75
N VAL A 332 -27.80 -22.38 107.04
CA VAL A 332 -27.41 -23.46 107.94
C VAL A 332 -28.62 -24.41 108.24
N ILE A 333 -29.43 -24.82 107.25
CA ILE A 333 -30.44 -25.77 107.41
C ILE A 333 -30.36 -26.73 106.16
N PRO A 334 -30.22 -28.06 106.41
CA PRO A 334 -30.19 -29.04 105.32
C PRO A 334 -31.61 -29.43 104.96
N ASP A 335 -32.07 -29.12 103.76
CA ASP A 335 -33.26 -29.73 103.19
C ASP A 335 -32.89 -31.03 102.43
N ILE A 336 -33.15 -32.14 103.06
CA ILE A 336 -33.16 -33.45 102.42
C ILE A 336 -34.55 -33.66 101.82
N MET A 337 -34.67 -33.77 100.55
CA MET A 337 -35.80 -34.43 99.85
C MET A 337 -35.33 -35.49 98.88
N VAL A 338 -35.45 -36.71 99.30
CA VAL A 338 -35.33 -37.84 98.40
C VAL A 338 -36.67 -37.98 97.67
N ASN A 339 -36.63 -37.98 96.39
CA ASN A 339 -37.67 -38.67 95.63
C ASN A 339 -37.04 -39.36 94.42
N GLY A 340 -37.25 -40.68 94.45
CA GLY A 340 -36.85 -41.60 93.41
C GLY A 340 -37.69 -41.45 92.16
N GLY A 341 -37.15 -41.72 91.08
CA GLY A 341 -37.84 -41.85 89.80
C GLY A 341 -36.90 -42.09 88.67
N GLN A 342 -36.77 -43.28 88.26
CA GLN A 342 -36.26 -43.90 87.09
C GLN A 342 -36.22 -43.02 85.85
N GLY A 343 -35.10 -43.04 85.11
CA GLY A 343 -35.12 -42.78 83.67
C GLY A 343 -33.92 -42.03 83.10
N GLY A 344 -32.98 -42.76 82.66
CA GLY A 344 -32.35 -42.47 81.35
C GLY A 344 -31.35 -41.34 81.26
N ASN A 345 -30.10 -41.70 81.48
CA ASN A 345 -28.91 -40.87 81.13
C ASN A 345 -28.67 -40.80 79.65
N GLN A 346 -29.76 -40.76 78.85
CA GLN A 346 -29.59 -40.66 77.33
C GLN A 346 -29.85 -39.28 76.72
N GLY A 347 -30.54 -38.41 77.42
CA GLY A 347 -30.89 -37.09 76.86
C GLY A 347 -29.76 -36.08 76.81
N MET A 348 -28.76 -36.26 77.70
CA MET A 348 -27.66 -35.33 77.77
C MET A 348 -26.57 -35.57 76.71
N LEU A 349 -26.38 -36.82 76.30
CA LEU A 349 -25.47 -37.19 75.22
C LEU A 349 -26.02 -36.82 73.82
N GLU A 350 -27.37 -36.94 73.67
CA GLU A 350 -28.00 -36.52 72.37
C GLU A 350 -27.99 -35.00 72.19
N ALA A 351 -28.15 -34.23 73.24
CA ALA A 351 -28.04 -32.75 73.14
C ALA A 351 -26.64 -32.29 72.87
N LEU A 352 -25.60 -32.93 73.38
CA LEU A 352 -24.19 -32.62 73.08
C LEU A 352 -23.77 -33.02 71.66
N LEU A 353 -24.28 -34.20 71.19
CA LEU A 353 -24.05 -34.66 69.83
C LEU A 353 -24.75 -33.76 68.78
N GLY A 354 -25.94 -33.26 69.10
CA GLY A 354 -26.67 -32.31 68.21
C GLY A 354 -25.93 -30.95 68.03
N ILE A 355 -25.35 -30.44 69.12
CA ILE A 355 -24.54 -29.18 69.06
C ILE A 355 -23.27 -29.38 68.29
N ILE A 356 -22.58 -30.53 68.45
CA ILE A 356 -21.34 -30.81 67.68
C ILE A 356 -21.62 -31.03 66.21
N LEU A 357 -22.73 -31.77 65.85
CA LEU A 357 -23.08 -31.94 64.43
C LEU A 357 -23.52 -30.62 63.76
N ASN A 358 -24.28 -29.78 64.46
CA ASN A 358 -24.72 -28.48 63.91
C ASN A 358 -23.55 -27.53 63.67
N ASN A 359 -22.54 -27.56 64.52
CA ASN A 359 -21.33 -26.73 64.32
C ASN A 359 -20.45 -27.24 63.16
N GLN A 360 -20.47 -28.57 62.91
CA GLN A 360 -19.73 -29.17 61.81
C GLN A 360 -20.45 -29.01 60.45
N MET A 361 -21.78 -28.92 60.44
CA MET A 361 -22.57 -28.62 59.26
C MET A 361 -22.47 -27.12 58.83
N GLN A 362 -22.32 -26.21 59.74
CA GLN A 362 -22.11 -24.80 59.38
C GLN A 362 -20.72 -24.53 58.79
N SER A 363 -19.72 -25.31 59.12
CA SER A 363 -18.36 -25.15 58.56
C SER A 363 -18.23 -25.76 57.15
N LEU A 364 -19.20 -26.57 56.67
CA LEU A 364 -19.22 -27.16 55.34
C LEU A 364 -20.05 -26.37 54.30
N ASN A 365 -20.83 -25.37 54.77
CA ASN A 365 -21.71 -24.59 53.87
C ASN A 365 -21.14 -23.22 53.45
N ASP A 366 -19.97 -22.82 53.94
CA ASP A 366 -19.26 -21.61 53.55
C ASP A 366 -18.17 -21.86 52.46
N GLY A 367 -18.21 -23.01 51.80
CA GLY A 367 -17.42 -23.33 50.62
C GLY A 367 -18.07 -22.77 49.35
N SER A 368 -17.79 -21.51 49.05
CA SER A 368 -18.20 -20.81 47.82
C SER A 368 -17.80 -21.55 46.57
N THR A 369 -18.77 -21.94 45.77
CA THR A 369 -18.62 -22.36 44.37
C THR A 369 -18.30 -21.13 43.49
N PRO A 370 -17.27 -21.13 42.65
CA PRO A 370 -17.15 -20.14 41.60
C PRO A 370 -18.05 -20.50 40.43
N ALA A 371 -18.87 -19.55 40.00
CA ALA A 371 -19.74 -19.63 38.86
C ALA A 371 -18.94 -19.80 37.56
N SER A 372 -19.16 -20.92 36.87
CA SER A 372 -18.77 -21.16 35.49
C SER A 372 -19.68 -20.36 34.57
N ASN A 373 -19.16 -19.35 33.92
CA ASN A 373 -19.85 -18.62 32.86
C ASN A 373 -19.46 -19.22 31.49
N ASN A 374 -20.20 -20.22 31.03
CA ASN A 374 -20.16 -20.74 29.68
C ASN A 374 -21.05 -19.87 28.79
N GLY A 375 -20.42 -18.84 28.18
CA GLY A 375 -20.97 -18.14 27.03
C GLY A 375 -20.76 -18.97 25.77
N ALA A 376 -21.80 -19.61 25.30
CA ALA A 376 -21.85 -20.24 24.00
C ALA A 376 -21.91 -19.14 22.91
N HIS A 377 -20.83 -18.97 22.16
CA HIS A 377 -20.89 -18.30 20.86
C HIS A 377 -21.12 -19.35 19.78
N GLY A 378 -22.29 -19.25 19.17
CA GLY A 378 -22.67 -19.98 17.98
C GLY A 378 -21.80 -19.60 16.81
N THR A 379 -21.14 -20.55 16.24
CA THR A 379 -20.52 -20.48 14.91
C THR A 379 -21.57 -20.71 13.86
N THR A 380 -21.97 -19.68 13.15
CA THR A 380 -22.67 -19.80 11.87
C THR A 380 -21.65 -20.18 10.77
N PRO A 381 -21.95 -21.18 9.94
CA PRO A 381 -21.09 -21.52 8.80
C PRO A 381 -21.25 -20.48 7.68
N ILE A 382 -20.14 -19.99 7.19
CA ILE A 382 -20.08 -19.15 5.98
C ILE A 382 -20.27 -20.06 4.77
N GLU A 383 -21.38 -19.87 4.09
CA GLU A 383 -21.72 -20.45 2.80
C GLU A 383 -20.82 -19.85 1.71
N ILE A 384 -19.96 -20.67 1.11
CA ILE A 384 -19.13 -20.32 -0.03
C ILE A 384 -20.01 -20.41 -1.27
N SER A 385 -20.45 -19.28 -1.82
CA SER A 385 -21.07 -19.21 -3.12
C SER A 385 -20.00 -19.40 -4.21
N LYS A 386 -20.21 -20.38 -5.07
CA LYS A 386 -19.50 -20.55 -6.35
C LYS A 386 -19.85 -19.39 -7.28
N PRO A 387 -18.92 -18.86 -8.06
CA PRO A 387 -19.28 -18.05 -9.22
C PRO A 387 -19.70 -18.96 -10.38
N ASP A 388 -20.85 -18.67 -10.92
CA ASP A 388 -21.31 -19.13 -12.22
C ASP A 388 -20.51 -18.44 -13.33
N GLU A 389 -20.18 -19.25 -14.37
CA GLU A 389 -19.76 -19.01 -15.75
C GLU A 389 -18.87 -17.80 -16.10
#